data_0a3a3586a5e70426d46143de4ee0c775
#
_entry.id   0a3a3586a5e70426d46143de4ee0c775
#
_cell.length_a   1.000
_cell.length_b   1.000
_cell.length_c   1.000
_cell.angle_alpha   90.00
_cell.angle_beta   90.00
_cell.angle_gamma   90.00
#
_symmetry.space_group_name_H-M   'P 1'
#
loop_
_entity.id
_entity.type
_entity.pdbx_description
1 polymer ?
#
loop_
_entity_poly.entity_id
_entity_poly.type
_entity_poly.pdbx_seq_one_letter_code
_entity_poly.pdbx_strand_id
1 'polypeptide(L)'
;MMVNRVRRASGLILAAFLLTPFSFSQSGHPSTGESASPEEEYKIYFHRADYDIGKFKFEESIENCEEALKYKPNDYLIRAMMCLGYYEIAEKLDINKSADKKKKIELYHTMLQVAEEGIKCAPEKGECYFMRGLANARIATTKGILSELFTAKGIEDDWLIAVGRKSDYTTPNGENLQASSCVALGVYYRLCPSFFLLRWMFGISGDLDKAVFYCKKAYDLDSTRIEIVKEYGVALITRGLDRENQQDIDEGKEYLRKVPTLPLRLDTDSVDIVHSRMLLGNINLCPGYSRDEEQDISKESYEKQTK
;
A
#
# COMPACT_ATOMS: atom_id res chain seq x y z
N MET A 1 50.21 32.35 -15.69
CA MET A 1 51.31 31.78 -16.49
C MET A 1 51.06 30.31 -16.66
N MET A 2 50.94 29.84 -17.93
CA MET A 2 50.91 28.48 -18.48
C MET A 2 49.83 27.54 -17.96
N VAL A 3 48.71 27.26 -18.60
CA VAL A 3 48.43 26.58 -19.86
C VAL A 3 49.22 25.32 -20.10
N ASN A 4 48.56 24.16 -19.95
CA ASN A 4 48.78 23.09 -20.90
C ASN A 4 47.52 22.18 -21.04
N ARG A 5 47.00 22.19 -22.23
CA ARG A 5 46.00 21.27 -22.81
C ARG A 5 46.69 19.95 -23.11
N VAL A 6 46.02 18.82 -22.84
CA VAL A 6 46.23 17.62 -23.64
C VAL A 6 44.87 17.11 -24.14
N ARG A 7 44.78 17.03 -25.48
CA ARG A 7 43.69 16.54 -26.29
C ARG A 7 43.88 15.05 -26.63
N ARG A 8 42.77 14.37 -26.91
CA ARG A 8 42.53 13.19 -27.78
C ARG A 8 42.79 11.84 -27.13
N ALA A 9 41.85 10.83 -27.24
CA ALA A 9 41.45 10.26 -28.55
C ALA A 9 40.04 9.71 -28.47
N SER A 10 39.35 9.97 -29.57
CA SER A 10 38.07 9.38 -29.98
C SER A 10 38.26 7.92 -30.38
N GLY A 11 37.46 7.01 -29.82
CA GLY A 11 37.28 5.65 -30.35
C GLY A 11 35.82 5.40 -30.64
N LEU A 12 35.35 5.75 -31.84
CA LEU A 12 34.08 5.33 -32.39
C LEU A 12 34.16 3.82 -32.67
N ILE A 13 33.45 3.01 -31.92
CA ILE A 13 33.12 1.65 -32.35
C ILE A 13 31.70 1.70 -32.90
N LEU A 14 31.64 1.75 -34.24
CA LEU A 14 30.42 1.61 -35.03
C LEU A 14 30.04 0.13 -35.07
N ALA A 15 29.15 -0.31 -34.17
CA ALA A 15 28.52 -1.62 -34.30
C ALA A 15 27.37 -1.50 -35.31
N ALA A 16 27.63 -1.93 -36.53
CA ALA A 16 26.59 -2.07 -37.55
C ALA A 16 25.66 -3.21 -37.16
N PHE A 17 24.48 -2.88 -36.61
CA PHE A 17 23.36 -3.81 -36.54
C PHE A 17 22.73 -3.90 -37.93
N LEU A 18 22.96 -5.02 -38.57
CA LEU A 18 22.27 -5.43 -39.82
C LEU A 18 20.75 -5.48 -39.50
N LEU A 19 20.05 -4.47 -39.98
CA LEU A 19 18.60 -4.48 -40.11
C LEU A 19 18.24 -5.50 -41.20
N THR A 20 17.89 -6.71 -40.81
CA THR A 20 17.11 -7.60 -41.67
C THR A 20 15.70 -7.04 -41.73
N PRO A 21 15.17 -6.74 -42.94
CA PRO A 21 13.77 -6.38 -43.07
C PRO A 21 12.93 -7.63 -42.76
N PHE A 22 12.26 -7.63 -41.65
CA PHE A 22 11.21 -8.59 -41.36
C PHE A 22 10.07 -8.26 -42.35
N SER A 23 10.01 -9.03 -43.41
CA SER A 23 8.92 -8.97 -44.40
C SER A 23 7.64 -9.38 -43.68
N PHE A 24 6.81 -8.42 -43.34
CA PHE A 24 5.44 -8.65 -42.91
C PHE A 24 4.69 -9.18 -44.14
N SER A 25 4.59 -10.50 -44.23
CA SER A 25 3.70 -11.13 -45.18
C SER A 25 2.28 -10.75 -44.87
N GLN A 26 1.72 -9.79 -45.60
CA GLN A 26 0.28 -9.57 -45.67
C GLN A 26 -0.33 -10.78 -46.39
N SER A 27 -0.67 -11.80 -45.62
CA SER A 27 -1.53 -12.87 -46.13
C SER A 27 -2.58 -13.19 -45.08
N GLY A 28 -3.78 -12.81 -45.38
CA GLY A 28 -4.98 -13.25 -44.71
C GLY A 28 -5.70 -12.13 -43.93
N HIS A 29 -6.59 -11.42 -44.59
CA HIS A 29 -7.79 -10.95 -43.93
C HIS A 29 -8.45 -12.18 -43.29
N PRO A 30 -8.61 -12.28 -41.98
CA PRO A 30 -9.59 -13.22 -41.46
C PRO A 30 -10.97 -12.62 -41.79
N SER A 31 -11.59 -13.22 -42.77
CA SER A 31 -13.02 -13.09 -43.01
C SER A 31 -13.78 -13.64 -41.82
N THR A 32 -14.87 -12.95 -41.49
CA THR A 32 -15.93 -13.31 -40.59
C THR A 32 -15.63 -13.09 -39.10
N GLY A 33 -16.40 -12.13 -38.55
CA GLY A 33 -16.45 -11.76 -37.12
C GLY A 33 -16.86 -12.92 -36.23
N GLU A 34 -15.90 -13.67 -35.78
CA GLU A 34 -16.02 -14.38 -34.52
C GLU A 34 -15.84 -13.37 -33.41
N SER A 35 -16.92 -13.04 -32.72
CA SER A 35 -16.82 -12.30 -31.45
C SER A 35 -15.93 -13.12 -30.50
N ALA A 36 -14.98 -12.46 -29.85
CA ALA A 36 -14.12 -13.11 -28.85
C ALA A 36 -15.00 -13.89 -27.85
N SER A 37 -14.52 -15.04 -27.40
CA SER A 37 -15.25 -15.82 -26.40
C SER A 37 -15.34 -15.04 -25.07
N PRO A 38 -16.35 -15.31 -24.23
CA PRO A 38 -16.44 -14.65 -22.91
C PRO A 38 -15.17 -14.77 -22.06
N GLU A 39 -14.44 -15.88 -22.18
CA GLU A 39 -13.17 -16.10 -21.48
C GLU A 39 -12.05 -15.23 -22.06
N GLU A 40 -12.01 -15.02 -23.35
CA GLU A 40 -11.04 -14.13 -24.02
C GLU A 40 -11.32 -12.67 -23.67
N GLU A 41 -12.57 -12.24 -23.70
CA GLU A 41 -12.97 -10.89 -23.29
C GLU A 41 -12.60 -10.63 -21.82
N TYR A 42 -12.89 -11.58 -20.91
CA TYR A 42 -12.46 -11.49 -19.52
C TYR A 42 -10.97 -11.26 -19.39
N LYS A 43 -10.13 -12.06 -20.10
CA LYS A 43 -8.68 -11.93 -20.05
C LYS A 43 -8.19 -10.58 -20.57
N ILE A 44 -8.81 -10.08 -21.63
CA ILE A 44 -8.47 -8.75 -22.18
C ILE A 44 -8.68 -7.67 -21.11
N TYR A 45 -9.85 -7.64 -20.47
CA TYR A 45 -10.15 -6.62 -19.48
C TYR A 45 -9.35 -6.81 -18.20
N PHE A 46 -9.11 -8.04 -17.75
CA PHE A 46 -8.22 -8.34 -16.62
C PHE A 46 -6.81 -7.76 -16.85
N HIS A 47 -6.21 -8.07 -18.01
CA HIS A 47 -4.86 -7.58 -18.30
C HIS A 47 -4.80 -6.07 -18.50
N ARG A 48 -5.85 -5.44 -19.02
CA ARG A 48 -5.94 -3.98 -19.09
C ARG A 48 -5.99 -3.35 -17.71
N ALA A 49 -6.86 -3.87 -16.86
CA ALA A 49 -6.97 -3.37 -15.47
C ALA A 49 -5.64 -3.48 -14.72
N ASP A 50 -4.97 -4.63 -14.83
CA ASP A 50 -3.65 -4.86 -14.22
C ASP A 50 -2.58 -3.91 -14.81
N TYR A 51 -2.54 -3.76 -16.13
CA TYR A 51 -1.64 -2.82 -16.80
C TYR A 51 -1.87 -1.38 -16.34
N ASP A 52 -3.13 -0.94 -16.23
CA ASP A 52 -3.50 0.41 -15.82
C ASP A 52 -3.12 0.69 -14.37
N ILE A 53 -3.21 -0.29 -13.46
CA ILE A 53 -2.64 -0.22 -12.10
C ILE A 53 -1.14 0.08 -12.18
N GLY A 54 -0.40 -0.66 -13.01
CA GLY A 54 1.04 -0.46 -13.19
C GLY A 54 1.42 0.89 -13.79
N LYS A 55 0.45 1.60 -14.38
CA LYS A 55 0.59 2.96 -14.94
C LYS A 55 -0.04 4.05 -14.09
N PHE A 56 -0.50 3.72 -12.87
CA PHE A 56 -1.19 4.62 -11.96
C PHE A 56 -2.46 5.27 -12.55
N LYS A 57 -3.11 4.55 -13.50
CA LYS A 57 -4.37 4.92 -14.15
C LYS A 57 -5.53 4.21 -13.47
N PHE A 58 -5.86 4.68 -12.29
CA PHE A 58 -6.76 3.93 -11.41
C PHE A 58 -8.22 4.01 -11.85
N GLU A 59 -8.65 5.12 -12.45
CA GLU A 59 -9.99 5.27 -13.02
C GLU A 59 -10.20 4.27 -14.18
N GLU A 60 -9.27 4.23 -15.12
CA GLU A 60 -9.31 3.29 -16.27
C GLU A 60 -9.21 1.83 -15.79
N SER A 61 -8.43 1.57 -14.74
CA SER A 61 -8.36 0.23 -14.14
C SER A 61 -9.71 -0.21 -13.57
N ILE A 62 -10.44 0.67 -12.87
CA ILE A 62 -11.77 0.37 -12.34
C ILE A 62 -12.74 0.07 -13.48
N GLU A 63 -12.78 0.87 -14.54
CA GLU A 63 -13.62 0.65 -15.72
C GLU A 63 -13.36 -0.73 -16.35
N ASN A 64 -12.09 -1.10 -16.53
CA ASN A 64 -11.70 -2.41 -17.04
C ASN A 64 -12.08 -3.56 -16.09
N CYS A 65 -12.00 -3.35 -14.77
CA CYS A 65 -12.48 -4.31 -13.78
C CYS A 65 -14.02 -4.51 -13.88
N GLU A 66 -14.79 -3.43 -14.04
CA GLU A 66 -16.24 -3.49 -14.21
C GLU A 66 -16.62 -4.28 -15.49
N GLU A 67 -15.90 -4.06 -16.59
CA GLU A 67 -16.09 -4.84 -17.81
C GLU A 67 -15.73 -6.32 -17.59
N ALA A 68 -14.61 -6.63 -16.92
CA ALA A 68 -14.21 -8.02 -16.63
C ALA A 68 -15.29 -8.76 -15.78
N LEU A 69 -15.92 -8.07 -14.81
CA LEU A 69 -16.96 -8.65 -13.96
C LEU A 69 -18.24 -9.00 -14.72
N LYS A 70 -18.49 -8.43 -15.92
CA LYS A 70 -19.63 -8.84 -16.77
C LYS A 70 -19.46 -10.29 -17.26
N TYR A 71 -18.22 -10.74 -17.41
CA TYR A 71 -17.88 -12.09 -17.87
C TYR A 71 -17.64 -13.06 -16.71
N LYS A 72 -17.05 -12.58 -15.59
CA LYS A 72 -16.83 -13.36 -14.36
C LYS A 72 -17.31 -12.60 -13.12
N PRO A 73 -18.63 -12.59 -12.87
CA PRO A 73 -19.22 -11.78 -11.80
C PRO A 73 -18.78 -12.16 -10.38
N ASN A 74 -18.25 -13.36 -10.18
CA ASN A 74 -17.80 -13.84 -8.87
C ASN A 74 -16.25 -13.81 -8.71
N ASP A 75 -15.54 -13.04 -9.53
CA ASP A 75 -14.10 -12.93 -9.40
C ASP A 75 -13.71 -12.00 -8.25
N TYR A 76 -13.12 -12.57 -7.20
CA TYR A 76 -12.67 -11.84 -6.01
C TYR A 76 -11.42 -10.99 -6.30
N LEU A 77 -10.57 -11.43 -7.24
CA LEU A 77 -9.32 -10.75 -7.54
C LEU A 77 -9.56 -9.44 -8.29
N ILE A 78 -10.48 -9.46 -9.26
CA ILE A 78 -10.96 -8.24 -9.91
C ILE A 78 -11.50 -7.25 -8.87
N ARG A 79 -12.26 -7.71 -7.88
CA ARG A 79 -12.75 -6.85 -6.81
C ARG A 79 -11.64 -6.29 -5.93
N ALA A 80 -10.60 -7.08 -5.66
CA ALA A 80 -9.42 -6.57 -4.94
C ALA A 80 -8.70 -5.48 -5.73
N MET A 81 -8.58 -5.63 -7.07
CA MET A 81 -8.02 -4.61 -7.96
C MET A 81 -8.87 -3.34 -7.98
N MET A 82 -10.21 -3.46 -8.05
CA MET A 82 -11.11 -2.30 -7.91
C MET A 82 -10.93 -1.57 -6.59
N CYS A 83 -10.81 -2.32 -5.48
CA CYS A 83 -10.57 -1.74 -4.17
C CYS A 83 -9.26 -0.94 -4.14
N LEU A 84 -8.19 -1.46 -4.75
CA LEU A 84 -6.92 -0.73 -4.88
C LEU A 84 -7.12 0.56 -5.68
N GLY A 85 -7.85 0.52 -6.80
CA GLY A 85 -8.16 1.71 -7.59
C GLY A 85 -8.91 2.77 -6.78
N TYR A 86 -9.97 2.40 -6.07
CA TYR A 86 -10.73 3.33 -5.21
C TYR A 86 -9.87 3.91 -4.08
N TYR A 87 -9.01 3.09 -3.47
CA TYR A 87 -8.07 3.53 -2.44
C TYR A 87 -7.11 4.60 -2.98
N GLU A 88 -6.45 4.34 -4.09
CA GLU A 88 -5.45 5.24 -4.68
C GLU A 88 -6.06 6.56 -5.16
N ILE A 89 -7.28 6.54 -5.72
CA ILE A 89 -8.02 7.76 -6.08
C ILE A 89 -8.35 8.56 -4.82
N ALA A 90 -8.80 7.89 -3.76
CA ALA A 90 -9.12 8.55 -2.50
C ALA A 90 -7.89 9.19 -1.85
N GLU A 91 -6.73 8.52 -1.89
CA GLU A 91 -5.49 9.05 -1.28
C GLU A 91 -4.98 10.34 -1.95
N LYS A 92 -5.34 10.59 -3.21
CA LYS A 92 -5.00 11.84 -3.93
C LYS A 92 -5.86 13.04 -3.53
N LEU A 93 -6.94 12.83 -2.78
CA LEU A 93 -7.85 13.90 -2.36
C LEU A 93 -7.33 14.61 -1.09
N ASP A 94 -7.43 15.94 -1.07
CA ASP A 94 -6.99 16.78 0.03
C ASP A 94 -7.99 16.77 1.20
N ILE A 95 -7.63 16.15 2.30
CA ILE A 95 -8.50 16.03 3.49
C ILE A 95 -8.87 17.39 4.11
N ASN A 96 -8.06 18.42 3.89
CA ASN A 96 -8.31 19.76 4.43
C ASN A 96 -9.43 20.49 3.65
N LYS A 97 -9.80 20.00 2.47
CA LYS A 97 -10.93 20.51 1.68
C LYS A 97 -12.19 19.70 1.98
N SER A 98 -13.23 20.36 2.49
CA SER A 98 -14.48 19.68 2.89
C SER A 98 -15.11 18.83 1.78
N ALA A 99 -15.08 19.29 0.52
CA ALA A 99 -15.61 18.56 -0.62
C ALA A 99 -14.78 17.28 -0.90
N ASP A 100 -13.45 17.40 -0.88
CA ASP A 100 -12.52 16.29 -1.09
C ASP A 100 -12.64 15.27 0.04
N LYS A 101 -12.70 15.72 1.31
CA LYS A 101 -12.92 14.87 2.47
C LYS A 101 -14.19 14.03 2.35
N LYS A 102 -15.30 14.65 1.92
CA LYS A 102 -16.57 13.95 1.69
C LYS A 102 -16.43 12.90 0.60
N LYS A 103 -15.84 13.25 -0.54
CA LYS A 103 -15.60 12.34 -1.66
C LYS A 103 -14.68 11.19 -1.27
N LYS A 104 -13.63 11.46 -0.48
CA LYS A 104 -12.71 10.47 0.07
C LYS A 104 -13.47 9.40 0.88
N ILE A 105 -14.36 9.83 1.78
CA ILE A 105 -15.19 8.93 2.58
C ILE A 105 -16.13 8.10 1.69
N GLU A 106 -16.75 8.71 0.68
CA GLU A 106 -17.63 8.02 -0.27
C GLU A 106 -16.87 6.91 -1.03
N LEU A 107 -15.66 7.19 -1.50
CA LEU A 107 -14.80 6.21 -2.18
C LEU A 107 -14.43 5.04 -1.25
N TYR A 108 -14.10 5.30 0.01
CA TYR A 108 -13.82 4.22 0.97
C TYR A 108 -15.06 3.39 1.30
N HIS A 109 -16.25 3.98 1.33
CA HIS A 109 -17.48 3.20 1.47
C HIS A 109 -17.76 2.32 0.25
N THR A 110 -17.49 2.81 -0.96
CA THR A 110 -17.56 1.99 -2.18
C THR A 110 -16.56 0.85 -2.13
N MET A 111 -15.31 1.14 -1.77
CA MET A 111 -14.26 0.13 -1.57
C MET A 111 -14.69 -0.93 -0.54
N LEU A 112 -15.30 -0.52 0.58
CA LEU A 112 -15.81 -1.43 1.61
C LEU A 112 -16.85 -2.40 1.05
N GLN A 113 -17.84 -1.91 0.28
CA GLN A 113 -18.86 -2.73 -0.36
C GLN A 113 -18.26 -3.74 -1.34
N VAL A 114 -17.35 -3.29 -2.21
CA VAL A 114 -16.67 -4.16 -3.19
C VAL A 114 -15.84 -5.24 -2.48
N ALA A 115 -15.14 -4.89 -1.41
CA ALA A 115 -14.37 -5.85 -0.62
C ALA A 115 -15.27 -6.91 0.04
N GLU A 116 -16.43 -6.51 0.61
CA GLU A 116 -17.40 -7.43 1.20
C GLU A 116 -17.98 -8.40 0.16
N GLU A 117 -18.26 -7.93 -1.06
CA GLU A 117 -18.65 -8.80 -2.16
C GLU A 117 -17.56 -9.78 -2.54
N GLY A 118 -16.31 -9.34 -2.62
CA GLY A 118 -15.17 -10.20 -2.90
C GLY A 118 -14.96 -11.28 -1.83
N ILE A 119 -15.15 -10.96 -0.55
CA ILE A 119 -15.13 -11.93 0.54
C ILE A 119 -16.23 -12.99 0.40
N LYS A 120 -17.45 -12.59 -0.03
CA LYS A 120 -18.55 -13.55 -0.29
C LYS A 120 -18.21 -14.51 -1.43
N CYS A 121 -17.48 -14.03 -2.45
CA CYS A 121 -17.06 -14.84 -3.59
C CYS A 121 -15.97 -15.85 -3.24
N ALA A 122 -15.00 -15.46 -2.40
CA ALA A 122 -13.85 -16.29 -2.04
C ALA A 122 -13.44 -16.07 -0.57
N PRO A 123 -14.22 -16.60 0.39
CA PRO A 123 -13.98 -16.37 1.81
C PRO A 123 -12.67 -16.97 2.34
N GLU A 124 -12.03 -17.87 1.59
CA GLU A 124 -10.72 -18.46 1.92
C GLU A 124 -9.52 -17.60 1.45
N LYS A 125 -9.75 -16.53 0.67
CA LYS A 125 -8.70 -15.66 0.13
C LYS A 125 -8.47 -14.44 1.03
N GLY A 126 -7.24 -13.92 1.05
CA GLY A 126 -6.83 -12.84 1.96
C GLY A 126 -7.02 -11.43 1.42
N GLU A 127 -7.00 -11.27 0.08
CA GLU A 127 -6.95 -9.98 -0.60
C GLU A 127 -8.11 -9.04 -0.21
N CYS A 128 -9.33 -9.54 -0.31
CA CYS A 128 -10.52 -8.73 0.00
C CYS A 128 -10.67 -8.46 1.51
N TYR A 129 -10.16 -9.32 2.39
CA TYR A 129 -10.08 -8.98 3.82
C TYR A 129 -9.10 -7.85 4.08
N PHE A 130 -7.92 -7.88 3.44
CA PHE A 130 -6.99 -6.75 3.53
C PHE A 130 -7.65 -5.44 3.10
N MET A 131 -8.34 -5.45 1.95
CA MET A 131 -9.02 -4.27 1.42
C MET A 131 -10.16 -3.79 2.31
N ARG A 132 -10.93 -4.70 2.93
CA ARG A 132 -11.97 -4.33 3.88
C ARG A 132 -11.40 -3.67 5.15
N GLY A 133 -10.36 -4.25 5.71
CA GLY A 133 -9.64 -3.68 6.85
C GLY A 133 -9.06 -2.30 6.52
N LEU A 134 -8.48 -2.13 5.33
CA LEU A 134 -7.95 -0.87 4.85
C LEU A 134 -9.05 0.19 4.68
N ALA A 135 -10.17 -0.15 4.06
CA ALA A 135 -11.31 0.76 3.90
C ALA A 135 -11.85 1.24 5.26
N ASN A 136 -12.06 0.32 6.21
CA ASN A 136 -12.51 0.66 7.56
C ASN A 136 -11.49 1.53 8.30
N ALA A 137 -10.20 1.22 8.20
CA ALA A 137 -9.14 2.02 8.79
C ALA A 137 -9.16 3.46 8.21
N ARG A 138 -9.29 3.60 6.90
CA ARG A 138 -9.32 4.91 6.23
C ARG A 138 -10.58 5.71 6.54
N ILE A 139 -11.74 5.07 6.66
CA ILE A 139 -12.97 5.72 7.13
C ILE A 139 -12.76 6.25 8.56
N ALA A 140 -12.23 5.41 9.45
CA ALA A 140 -12.00 5.79 10.84
C ALA A 140 -11.02 6.97 10.95
N THR A 141 -9.93 6.93 10.20
CA THR A 141 -8.94 7.99 10.21
C THR A 141 -9.49 9.30 9.64
N THR A 142 -10.22 9.24 8.55
CA THR A 142 -10.77 10.43 7.88
C THR A 142 -11.91 11.08 8.67
N LYS A 143 -12.73 10.30 9.38
CA LYS A 143 -13.82 10.81 10.25
C LYS A 143 -13.33 11.24 11.63
N GLY A 144 -12.23 10.68 12.09
CA GLY A 144 -11.72 10.77 13.45
C GLY A 144 -11.88 9.43 14.19
N ILE A 145 -10.76 8.90 14.67
CA ILE A 145 -10.67 7.52 15.24
C ILE A 145 -11.65 7.26 16.37
N LEU A 146 -11.90 8.26 17.20
CA LEU A 146 -12.78 8.07 18.37
C LEU A 146 -14.21 7.76 17.97
N SER A 147 -14.69 8.30 16.83
CA SER A 147 -16.04 8.02 16.33
C SER A 147 -16.20 6.60 15.82
N GLU A 148 -15.10 5.92 15.49
CA GLU A 148 -15.07 4.63 14.82
C GLU A 148 -14.35 3.52 15.63
N LEU A 149 -14.14 3.74 16.94
CA LEU A 149 -13.44 2.77 17.82
C LEU A 149 -14.06 1.36 17.79
N PHE A 150 -15.37 1.26 17.56
CA PHE A 150 -16.06 -0.04 17.44
C PHE A 150 -15.63 -0.86 16.24
N THR A 151 -15.10 -0.23 15.18
CA THR A 151 -14.62 -0.92 13.96
C THR A 151 -13.20 -1.42 14.09
N ALA A 152 -12.42 -0.88 15.04
CA ALA A 152 -10.98 -1.14 15.14
C ALA A 152 -10.64 -2.62 15.37
N LYS A 153 -11.45 -3.35 16.16
CA LYS A 153 -11.26 -4.81 16.34
C LYS A 153 -11.50 -5.57 15.03
N GLY A 154 -12.50 -5.19 14.25
CA GLY A 154 -12.77 -5.78 12.93
C GLY A 154 -11.62 -5.53 11.94
N ILE A 155 -10.96 -4.37 12.02
CA ILE A 155 -9.76 -4.06 11.22
C ILE A 155 -8.61 -5.01 11.54
N GLU A 156 -8.32 -5.20 12.84
CA GLU A 156 -7.29 -6.14 13.29
C GLU A 156 -7.59 -7.56 12.81
N ASP A 157 -8.83 -8.04 13.01
CA ASP A 157 -9.24 -9.38 12.60
C ASP A 157 -9.12 -9.61 11.09
N ASP A 158 -9.52 -8.64 10.28
CA ASP A 158 -9.40 -8.69 8.83
C ASP A 158 -7.94 -8.80 8.37
N TRP A 159 -7.05 -7.99 8.93
CA TRP A 159 -5.64 -8.03 8.57
C TRP A 159 -4.94 -9.28 9.11
N LEU A 160 -5.33 -9.82 10.26
CA LEU A 160 -4.85 -11.12 10.75
C LEU A 160 -5.27 -12.26 9.81
N ILE A 161 -6.50 -12.24 9.29
CA ILE A 161 -6.97 -13.18 8.28
C ILE A 161 -6.12 -13.04 7.01
N ALA A 162 -5.91 -11.83 6.52
CA ALA A 162 -5.12 -11.56 5.31
C ALA A 162 -3.67 -12.05 5.45
N VAL A 163 -3.01 -11.80 6.60
CA VAL A 163 -1.64 -12.28 6.87
C VAL A 163 -1.56 -13.79 7.00
N GLY A 164 -2.62 -14.44 7.50
CA GLY A 164 -2.70 -15.90 7.64
C GLY A 164 -2.94 -16.66 6.33
N ARG A 165 -3.30 -15.95 5.25
CA ARG A 165 -3.65 -16.54 3.97
C ARG A 165 -2.63 -16.16 2.90
N LYS A 166 -2.37 -17.11 1.97
CA LYS A 166 -1.49 -16.83 0.84
C LYS A 166 -2.22 -15.89 -0.13
N SER A 167 -1.57 -14.79 -0.51
CA SER A 167 -2.03 -13.95 -1.59
C SER A 167 -1.63 -14.54 -2.94
N ASP A 168 -2.56 -14.57 -3.87
CA ASP A 168 -2.32 -14.99 -5.25
C ASP A 168 -2.01 -13.80 -6.18
N TYR A 169 -2.01 -12.57 -5.64
CA TYR A 169 -1.82 -11.35 -6.42
C TYR A 169 -0.64 -10.52 -5.94
N THR A 170 0.15 -10.10 -6.92
CA THR A 170 1.18 -9.08 -6.79
C THR A 170 0.92 -8.04 -7.87
N THR A 171 0.86 -6.76 -7.51
CA THR A 171 0.64 -5.70 -8.48
C THR A 171 1.78 -5.61 -9.51
N PRO A 172 1.57 -5.03 -10.70
CA PRO A 172 2.65 -4.81 -11.68
C PRO A 172 3.84 -4.01 -11.13
N ASN A 173 3.59 -3.17 -10.13
CA ASN A 173 4.63 -2.41 -9.42
C ASN A 173 5.32 -3.25 -8.31
N GLY A 174 4.98 -4.54 -8.22
CA GLY A 174 5.59 -5.49 -7.31
C GLY A 174 5.07 -5.43 -5.87
N GLU A 175 3.91 -4.83 -5.61
CA GLU A 175 3.31 -4.83 -4.28
C GLU A 175 2.69 -6.19 -3.98
N ASN A 176 3.15 -6.81 -2.91
CA ASN A 176 2.58 -8.04 -2.38
C ASN A 176 1.58 -7.71 -1.28
N LEU A 177 0.31 -8.08 -1.44
CA LEU A 177 -0.75 -7.75 -0.48
C LEU A 177 -0.54 -8.40 0.89
N GLN A 178 0.16 -9.52 0.97
CA GLN A 178 0.51 -10.13 2.27
C GLN A 178 1.54 -9.28 3.01
N ALA A 179 2.54 -8.73 2.30
CA ALA A 179 3.50 -7.79 2.89
C ALA A 179 2.80 -6.49 3.33
N SER A 180 1.87 -5.97 2.52
CA SER A 180 1.05 -4.79 2.85
C SER A 180 0.20 -5.03 4.10
N SER A 181 -0.41 -6.22 4.24
CA SER A 181 -1.18 -6.59 5.43
C SER A 181 -0.31 -6.65 6.69
N CYS A 182 0.94 -7.12 6.55
CA CYS A 182 1.90 -7.13 7.66
C CYS A 182 2.29 -5.71 8.07
N VAL A 183 2.58 -4.81 7.12
CA VAL A 183 2.84 -3.38 7.44
C VAL A 183 1.66 -2.75 8.15
N ALA A 184 0.45 -2.95 7.63
CA ALA A 184 -0.77 -2.40 8.22
C ALA A 184 -0.96 -2.84 9.68
N LEU A 185 -0.75 -4.13 9.99
CA LEU A 185 -0.76 -4.63 11.38
C LEU A 185 0.36 -4.02 12.23
N GLY A 186 1.56 -3.88 11.67
CA GLY A 186 2.68 -3.26 12.38
C GLY A 186 2.37 -1.82 12.78
N VAL A 187 1.85 -1.02 11.85
CA VAL A 187 1.42 0.37 12.09
C VAL A 187 0.25 0.42 13.09
N TYR A 188 -0.74 -0.46 12.93
CA TYR A 188 -1.88 -0.57 13.84
C TYR A 188 -1.42 -0.81 15.27
N TYR A 189 -0.60 -1.84 15.53
CA TYR A 189 -0.13 -2.13 16.89
C TYR A 189 0.77 -1.04 17.46
N ARG A 190 1.47 -0.28 16.64
CA ARG A 190 2.29 0.86 17.08
C ARG A 190 1.45 2.06 17.46
N LEU A 191 0.41 2.39 16.67
CA LEU A 191 -0.40 3.59 16.85
C LEU A 191 -1.57 3.40 17.81
N CYS A 192 -2.08 2.16 17.96
CA CYS A 192 -3.15 1.90 18.92
C CYS A 192 -2.71 2.16 20.35
N PRO A 193 -3.51 2.89 21.13
CA PRO A 193 -3.19 3.10 22.53
C PRO A 193 -3.26 1.81 23.34
N SER A 194 -2.34 1.65 24.30
CA SER A 194 -2.29 0.49 25.20
C SER A 194 -3.10 0.66 26.50
N PHE A 195 -4.17 1.49 26.50
CA PHE A 195 -4.95 1.76 27.71
C PHE A 195 -5.84 0.58 28.08
N PHE A 196 -5.82 0.23 29.34
CA PHE A 196 -6.67 -0.82 29.91
C PHE A 196 -8.16 -0.66 29.53
N LEU A 197 -8.68 0.57 29.54
CA LEU A 197 -10.07 0.85 29.23
C LEU A 197 -10.44 0.51 27.78
N LEU A 198 -9.59 0.86 26.80
CA LEU A 198 -9.80 0.53 25.39
C LEU A 198 -9.73 -0.97 25.16
N ARG A 199 -8.78 -1.64 25.81
CA ARG A 199 -8.67 -3.10 25.76
C ARG A 199 -9.91 -3.78 26.33
N TRP A 200 -10.41 -3.27 27.46
CA TRP A 200 -11.58 -3.85 28.13
C TRP A 200 -12.88 -3.60 27.39
N MET A 201 -13.08 -2.38 26.85
CA MET A 201 -14.33 -1.98 26.18
C MET A 201 -14.39 -2.44 24.71
N PHE A 202 -13.27 -2.39 23.99
CA PHE A 202 -13.24 -2.56 22.54
C PHE A 202 -12.31 -3.70 22.07
N GLY A 203 -11.60 -4.35 22.98
CA GLY A 203 -10.62 -5.38 22.64
C GLY A 203 -9.36 -4.86 21.94
N ILE A 204 -9.16 -3.53 21.89
CA ILE A 204 -8.06 -2.87 21.20
C ILE A 204 -6.89 -2.70 22.16
N SER A 205 -5.69 -3.04 21.73
CA SER A 205 -4.47 -2.79 22.50
C SER A 205 -3.28 -2.60 21.60
N GLY A 206 -2.60 -1.47 21.73
CA GLY A 206 -1.26 -1.30 21.18
C GLY A 206 -0.30 -2.34 21.76
N ASP A 207 0.65 -2.79 20.94
CA ASP A 207 1.64 -3.79 21.32
C ASP A 207 2.90 -3.60 20.46
N LEU A 208 3.92 -3.02 21.06
CA LEU A 208 5.15 -2.68 20.35
C LEU A 208 5.96 -3.92 19.91
N ASP A 209 5.82 -5.06 20.59
CA ASP A 209 6.45 -6.31 20.15
C ASP A 209 5.76 -6.85 18.89
N LYS A 210 4.43 -6.81 18.86
CA LYS A 210 3.68 -7.17 17.66
C LYS A 210 3.95 -6.17 16.52
N ALA A 211 4.07 -4.88 16.81
CA ALA A 211 4.41 -3.87 15.82
C ALA A 211 5.74 -4.22 15.12
N VAL A 212 6.78 -4.46 15.90
CA VAL A 212 8.10 -4.87 15.37
C VAL A 212 8.01 -6.22 14.67
N PHE A 213 7.30 -7.21 15.23
CA PHE A 213 7.15 -8.53 14.63
C PHE A 213 6.51 -8.48 13.24
N TYR A 214 5.40 -7.73 13.08
CA TYR A 214 4.72 -7.66 11.80
C TYR A 214 5.47 -6.79 10.78
N CYS A 215 6.08 -5.68 11.19
CA CYS A 215 6.95 -4.90 10.31
C CYS A 215 8.15 -5.72 9.84
N LYS A 216 8.76 -6.53 10.72
CA LYS A 216 9.82 -7.46 10.34
C LYS A 216 9.35 -8.51 9.35
N LYS A 217 8.18 -9.10 9.59
CA LYS A 217 7.58 -10.07 8.66
C LYS A 217 7.33 -9.46 7.29
N ALA A 218 6.87 -8.20 7.22
CA ALA A 218 6.74 -7.47 5.96
C ALA A 218 8.11 -7.28 5.27
N TYR A 219 9.13 -6.89 6.03
CA TYR A 219 10.50 -6.74 5.53
C TYR A 219 11.07 -8.06 4.99
N ASP A 220 10.81 -9.18 5.64
CA ASP A 220 11.25 -10.50 5.18
C ASP A 220 10.55 -10.91 3.86
N LEU A 221 9.32 -10.42 3.61
CA LEU A 221 8.58 -10.63 2.37
C LEU A 221 9.02 -9.69 1.23
N ASP A 222 9.31 -8.41 1.53
CA ASP A 222 9.78 -7.43 0.55
C ASP A 222 10.71 -6.39 1.21
N SER A 223 12.01 -6.68 1.21
CA SER A 223 13.05 -5.82 1.79
C SER A 223 13.47 -4.63 0.91
N THR A 224 12.82 -4.46 -0.25
CA THR A 224 13.13 -3.40 -1.23
C THR A 224 12.04 -2.33 -1.31
N ARG A 225 10.86 -2.56 -0.72
CA ARG A 225 9.77 -1.60 -0.67
C ARG A 225 10.04 -0.53 0.38
N ILE A 226 10.09 0.72 -0.06
CA ILE A 226 10.50 1.89 0.73
C ILE A 226 9.64 2.04 1.99
N GLU A 227 8.31 1.98 1.86
CA GLU A 227 7.38 2.05 2.98
C GLU A 227 7.67 0.98 4.05
N ILE A 228 7.88 -0.27 3.62
CA ILE A 228 8.14 -1.41 4.51
C ILE A 228 9.41 -1.19 5.33
N VAL A 229 10.49 -0.77 4.67
CA VAL A 229 11.78 -0.52 5.32
C VAL A 229 11.69 0.64 6.30
N LYS A 230 10.98 1.71 5.91
CA LYS A 230 10.70 2.86 6.78
C LYS A 230 9.90 2.46 8.00
N GLU A 231 8.76 1.79 7.84
CA GLU A 231 7.88 1.42 8.97
C GLU A 231 8.54 0.43 9.92
N TYR A 232 9.40 -0.48 9.41
CA TYR A 232 10.17 -1.35 10.28
C TYR A 232 11.17 -0.55 11.14
N GLY A 233 11.89 0.40 10.54
CA GLY A 233 12.77 1.32 11.27
C GLY A 233 12.01 2.13 12.33
N VAL A 234 10.83 2.65 11.99
CA VAL A 234 9.97 3.42 12.91
C VAL A 234 9.49 2.56 14.07
N ALA A 235 9.05 1.32 13.81
CA ALA A 235 8.59 0.40 14.86
C ALA A 235 9.71 0.05 15.86
N LEU A 236 10.94 -0.22 15.37
CA LEU A 236 12.10 -0.46 16.21
C LEU A 236 12.44 0.75 17.07
N ILE A 237 12.54 1.95 16.48
CA ILE A 237 12.82 3.18 17.24
C ILE A 237 11.74 3.43 18.29
N THR A 238 10.47 3.26 17.94
CA THR A 238 9.35 3.45 18.88
C THR A 238 9.49 2.52 20.08
N ARG A 239 9.73 1.23 19.86
CA ARG A 239 9.94 0.26 20.94
C ARG A 239 11.20 0.58 21.74
N GLY A 240 12.27 0.97 21.07
CA GLY A 240 13.53 1.34 21.71
C GLY A 240 13.39 2.56 22.62
N LEU A 241 12.65 3.58 22.22
CA LEU A 241 12.36 4.75 23.05
C LEU A 241 11.47 4.41 24.26
N ASP A 242 10.46 3.57 24.06
CA ASP A 242 9.55 3.13 25.14
C ASP A 242 10.27 2.32 26.23
N ARG A 243 11.27 1.53 25.84
CA ARG A 243 11.97 0.59 26.73
C ARG A 243 13.41 1.00 27.07
N GLU A 244 13.84 2.19 26.67
CA GLU A 244 15.21 2.65 26.81
C GLU A 244 16.24 1.67 26.21
N ASN A 245 15.84 0.96 25.12
CA ASN A 245 16.68 -0.02 24.42
C ASN A 245 17.46 0.65 23.27
N GLN A 246 18.73 0.95 23.54
CA GLN A 246 19.60 1.61 22.55
C GLN A 246 19.85 0.75 21.30
N GLN A 247 19.85 -0.58 21.42
CA GLN A 247 20.05 -1.47 20.26
C GLN A 247 18.88 -1.34 19.25
N ASP A 248 17.62 -1.34 19.71
CA ASP A 248 16.47 -1.13 18.85
C ASP A 248 16.52 0.24 18.16
N ILE A 249 16.93 1.29 18.90
CA ILE A 249 17.07 2.65 18.36
C ILE A 249 18.11 2.69 17.25
N ASP A 250 19.29 2.10 17.47
CA ASP A 250 20.38 2.15 16.50
C ASP A 250 20.05 1.31 15.27
N GLU A 251 19.50 0.12 15.45
CA GLU A 251 19.02 -0.73 14.34
C GLU A 251 17.94 -0.02 13.52
N GLY A 252 16.96 0.59 14.18
CA GLY A 252 15.90 1.32 13.49
C GLY A 252 16.42 2.51 12.67
N LYS A 253 17.43 3.24 13.20
CA LYS A 253 18.10 4.31 12.45
C LYS A 253 18.81 3.79 11.20
N GLU A 254 19.41 2.58 11.25
CA GLU A 254 20.02 1.98 10.06
C GLU A 254 19.00 1.71 8.96
N TYR A 255 17.80 1.18 9.31
CA TYR A 255 16.72 1.01 8.34
C TYR A 255 16.27 2.36 7.75
N LEU A 256 16.09 3.40 8.55
CA LEU A 256 15.72 4.72 8.03
C LEU A 256 16.80 5.31 7.12
N ARG A 257 18.10 5.08 7.40
CA ARG A 257 19.21 5.49 6.50
C ARG A 257 19.22 4.72 5.19
N LYS A 258 18.79 3.46 5.21
CA LYS A 258 18.70 2.62 4.01
C LYS A 258 17.60 3.10 3.04
N VAL A 259 16.50 3.69 3.53
CA VAL A 259 15.34 4.11 2.73
C VAL A 259 15.72 4.89 1.48
N PRO A 260 16.53 5.97 1.51
CA PRO A 260 16.86 6.74 0.31
C PRO A 260 17.73 6.01 -0.72
N THR A 261 18.24 4.83 -0.41
CA THR A 261 19.08 4.02 -1.31
C THR A 261 18.29 2.98 -2.09
N LEU A 262 17.00 2.83 -1.77
CA LEU A 262 16.13 1.84 -2.40
C LEU A 262 15.55 2.38 -3.72
N PRO A 263 15.21 1.48 -4.67
CA PRO A 263 14.60 1.87 -5.93
C PRO A 263 13.17 2.40 -5.72
N LEU A 264 12.82 3.46 -6.44
CA LEU A 264 11.44 3.96 -6.48
C LEU A 264 10.56 2.99 -7.26
N ARG A 265 9.42 2.63 -6.71
CA ARG A 265 8.43 1.71 -7.32
C ARG A 265 7.03 2.31 -7.33
N LEU A 266 6.71 3.13 -6.32
CA LEU A 266 5.40 3.74 -6.12
C LEU A 266 5.53 5.27 -6.18
N ASP A 267 4.46 5.95 -6.53
CA ASP A 267 4.40 7.42 -6.54
C ASP A 267 4.55 8.02 -5.13
N THR A 268 4.14 7.28 -4.10
CA THR A 268 4.28 7.65 -2.69
C THR A 268 5.70 7.49 -2.12
N ASP A 269 6.59 6.79 -2.80
CA ASP A 269 7.94 6.50 -2.32
C ASP A 269 8.77 7.76 -2.02
N SER A 270 8.57 8.82 -2.81
CA SER A 270 9.25 10.09 -2.59
C SER A 270 8.88 10.73 -1.25
N VAL A 271 7.62 10.61 -0.83
CA VAL A 271 7.12 11.09 0.46
C VAL A 271 7.76 10.29 1.60
N ASP A 272 7.81 8.98 1.48
CA ASP A 272 8.42 8.10 2.49
C ASP A 272 9.93 8.36 2.65
N ILE A 273 10.65 8.73 1.58
CA ILE A 273 12.05 9.16 1.66
C ILE A 273 12.18 10.46 2.45
N VAL A 274 11.32 11.44 2.21
CA VAL A 274 11.32 12.72 2.95
C VAL A 274 11.05 12.45 4.43
N HIS A 275 10.03 11.65 4.74
CA HIS A 275 9.66 11.29 6.11
C HIS A 275 10.78 10.53 6.83
N SER A 276 11.48 9.61 6.16
CA SER A 276 12.60 8.89 6.77
C SER A 276 13.73 9.83 7.22
N ARG A 277 14.03 10.88 6.42
CA ARG A 277 15.02 11.91 6.77
C ARG A 277 14.56 12.78 7.94
N MET A 278 13.28 13.18 7.95
CA MET A 278 12.68 13.94 9.04
C MET A 278 12.76 13.16 10.36
N LEU A 279 12.40 11.87 10.35
CA LEU A 279 12.43 11.00 11.51
C LEU A 279 13.86 10.73 12.00
N LEU A 280 14.82 10.60 11.11
CA LEU A 280 16.25 10.53 11.48
C LEU A 280 16.74 11.82 12.15
N GLY A 281 16.23 12.97 11.73
CA GLY A 281 16.55 14.27 12.35
C GLY A 281 15.95 14.43 13.75
N ASN A 282 14.82 13.80 14.03
CA ASN A 282 14.18 13.79 15.34
C ASN A 282 13.43 12.47 15.59
N ILE A 283 14.11 11.50 16.17
CA ILE A 283 13.56 10.16 16.45
C ILE A 283 12.38 10.18 17.44
N ASN A 284 12.22 11.22 18.24
CA ASN A 284 11.09 11.34 19.17
C ASN A 284 9.74 11.52 18.47
N LEU A 285 9.75 11.75 17.16
CA LEU A 285 8.54 11.76 16.33
C LEU A 285 8.05 10.35 15.99
N CYS A 286 8.90 9.32 16.07
CA CYS A 286 8.56 7.96 15.65
C CYS A 286 7.33 7.36 16.38
N PRO A 287 7.14 7.51 17.70
CA PRO A 287 6.01 6.89 18.39
C PRO A 287 4.63 7.34 17.85
N GLY A 288 4.48 8.63 17.53
CA GLY A 288 3.23 9.19 17.00
C GLY A 288 3.19 9.32 15.48
N TYR A 289 4.24 8.89 14.78
CA TYR A 289 4.33 9.06 13.35
C TYR A 289 3.24 8.28 12.60
N SER A 290 2.48 9.01 11.78
CA SER A 290 1.63 8.46 10.72
C SER A 290 1.98 9.15 9.41
N ARG A 291 2.01 8.39 8.29
CA ARG A 291 2.34 8.97 6.98
C ARG A 291 1.41 10.12 6.62
N ASP A 292 0.16 10.03 6.99
CA ASP A 292 -0.89 10.95 6.58
C ASP A 292 -1.08 12.11 7.57
N GLU A 293 -0.26 12.21 8.62
CA GLU A 293 -0.32 13.24 9.70
C GLU A 293 -1.72 13.38 10.37
N GLU A 294 -2.63 12.44 10.09
CA GLU A 294 -4.05 12.60 10.42
C GLU A 294 -4.40 12.20 11.85
N GLN A 295 -3.41 11.72 12.65
CA GLN A 295 -3.82 11.05 13.88
C GLN A 295 -2.85 11.17 15.03
N ASP A 296 -3.24 11.97 15.98
CA ASP A 296 -2.79 11.85 17.35
C ASP A 296 -3.80 11.00 18.14
N ILE A 297 -3.53 9.69 18.26
CA ILE A 297 -4.26 8.77 19.16
C ILE A 297 -3.55 8.67 20.51
N SER A 298 -2.82 9.70 20.90
CA SER A 298 -2.20 9.74 22.21
C SER A 298 -3.25 9.67 23.32
N LYS A 299 -2.80 9.23 24.50
CA LYS A 299 -3.64 9.25 25.70
C LYS A 299 -4.23 10.63 25.95
N GLU A 300 -3.45 11.69 25.72
CA GLU A 300 -3.88 13.07 25.91
C GLU A 300 -4.97 13.49 24.92
N SER A 301 -4.86 13.05 23.67
CA SER A 301 -5.86 13.29 22.64
C SER A 301 -7.17 12.59 22.98
N TYR A 302 -7.11 11.32 23.41
CA TYR A 302 -8.27 10.56 23.87
C TYR A 302 -8.94 11.24 25.07
N GLU A 303 -8.19 11.62 26.11
CA GLU A 303 -8.72 12.28 27.32
C GLU A 303 -9.33 13.66 27.02
N LYS A 304 -8.82 14.40 26.01
CA LYS A 304 -9.39 15.69 25.60
C LYS A 304 -10.73 15.54 24.87
N GLN A 305 -10.93 14.45 24.13
CA GLN A 305 -12.15 14.23 23.33
C GLN A 305 -13.26 13.53 24.13
N THR A 306 -12.93 12.91 25.26
CA THR A 306 -13.90 12.22 26.14
C THR A 306 -14.36 13.06 27.34
N LYS A 307 -13.82 14.27 27.51
CA LYS A 307 -14.28 15.30 28.46
C LYS A 307 -15.21 16.29 27.78
#